data_3e9067e2d01fa8525211f43e69fe4f66
#
_entry.id   3e9067e2d01fa8525211f43e69fe4f66
#
_cell.length_a   1.000
_cell.length_b   1.000
_cell.length_c   1.000
_cell.angle_alpha   90.00
_cell.angle_beta   90.00
_cell.angle_gamma   90.00
#
_symmetry.space_group_name_H-M   'P 1'
#
loop_
_entity.id
_entity.type
_entity.pdbx_description
1 polymer ?
#
loop_
_entity_poly.entity_id
_entity_poly.type
_entity_poly.pdbx_seq_one_letter_code
_entity_poly.pdbx_strand_id
1 'polypeptide(L)'
;MTQLPTFTAALLHPRYWLTWLGIGFLWLLVQLPYPVIFRLGKFLGRFAQLFMKRRARIAYRNLELCFPQMSDSERHNMVAKNFESVGMGLMETGMAWFWPDRRIARWTEVIGMEHIRDVQAQKRGILLVGIHFLTLELGARQFGMQEPGIGVYRPNDNPLIDWLQTWGRLRSNKSMLDRKDLKGMIKALKKGEVVWYAPDHDYGPRSSVFVPLFAVEQAATTTGTWMLARMSGACLVPFVPRRKPDGKGYQLIM
;
A
#
# COMPACT_ATOMS: atom_id res chain seq x y z
N MET A 1 -1.32 8.15 22.81
CA MET A 1 -0.07 8.54 22.12
C MET A 1 0.44 7.34 21.38
N THR A 2 0.74 7.49 20.10
CA THR A 2 1.33 6.44 19.26
C THR A 2 2.76 6.16 19.74
N GLN A 3 3.04 4.96 20.19
CA GLN A 3 4.41 4.60 20.54
C GLN A 3 5.16 4.29 19.24
N LEU A 4 6.10 5.16 18.89
CA LEU A 4 7.05 4.87 17.80
C LEU A 4 7.92 3.66 18.15
N PRO A 5 8.33 2.85 17.17
CA PRO A 5 9.19 1.71 17.42
C PRO A 5 10.54 2.18 17.98
N THR A 6 10.98 1.55 19.05
CA THR A 6 12.23 1.92 19.72
C THR A 6 13.42 1.60 18.82
N PHE A 7 14.27 2.61 18.58
CA PHE A 7 15.55 2.39 17.92
C PHE A 7 16.51 1.69 18.88
N THR A 8 17.13 0.61 18.43
CA THR A 8 18.13 -0.14 19.23
C THR A 8 19.48 -0.11 18.55
N ALA A 9 20.58 -0.11 19.33
CA ALA A 9 21.94 -0.15 18.79
C ALA A 9 22.21 -1.39 17.92
N ALA A 10 21.44 -2.47 18.11
CA ALA A 10 21.52 -3.68 17.27
C ALA A 10 21.24 -3.38 15.78
N LEU A 11 20.49 -2.34 15.45
CA LEU A 11 20.22 -1.92 14.07
C LEU A 11 21.42 -1.24 13.40
N LEU A 12 22.47 -0.89 14.15
CA LEU A 12 23.74 -0.34 13.63
C LEU A 12 24.75 -1.43 13.29
N HIS A 13 24.43 -2.71 13.55
CA HIS A 13 25.34 -3.83 13.29
C HIS A 13 25.78 -3.84 11.80
N PRO A 14 27.04 -4.16 11.46
CA PRO A 14 27.58 -4.16 10.09
C PRO A 14 26.73 -4.88 9.04
N ARG A 15 26.04 -5.95 9.43
CA ARG A 15 25.11 -6.68 8.53
C ARG A 15 24.03 -5.79 7.91
N TYR A 16 23.72 -4.64 8.49
CA TYR A 16 22.69 -3.70 7.99
C TYR A 16 23.28 -2.49 7.24
N TRP A 17 24.60 -2.34 7.15
CA TRP A 17 25.19 -1.17 6.54
C TRP A 17 24.78 -0.97 5.09
N LEU A 18 24.72 -2.05 4.29
CA LEU A 18 24.22 -1.95 2.92
C LEU A 18 22.74 -1.51 2.88
N THR A 19 21.94 -1.98 3.83
CA THR A 19 20.54 -1.52 3.97
C THR A 19 20.48 -0.04 4.34
N TRP A 20 21.33 0.43 5.27
CA TRP A 20 21.43 1.85 5.63
C TRP A 20 21.86 2.71 4.45
N LEU A 21 22.81 2.25 3.64
CA LEU A 21 23.21 2.96 2.42
C LEU A 21 22.04 3.07 1.43
N GLY A 22 21.28 2.00 1.23
CA GLY A 22 20.08 2.02 0.40
C GLY A 22 19.01 2.98 0.92
N ILE A 23 18.78 3.01 2.24
CA ILE A 23 17.84 3.93 2.89
C ILE A 23 18.32 5.39 2.70
N GLY A 24 19.59 5.66 2.95
CA GLY A 24 20.19 7.00 2.78
C GLY A 24 20.11 7.46 1.33
N PHE A 25 20.37 6.56 0.38
CA PHE A 25 20.23 6.86 -1.05
C PHE A 25 18.79 7.17 -1.43
N LEU A 26 17.83 6.36 -0.98
CA LEU A 26 16.40 6.62 -1.19
C LEU A 26 15.99 7.97 -0.57
N TRP A 27 16.47 8.27 0.65
CA TRP A 27 16.22 9.56 1.30
C TRP A 27 16.71 10.72 0.45
N LEU A 28 17.94 10.64 -0.10
CA LEU A 28 18.50 11.66 -0.99
C LEU A 28 17.67 11.82 -2.25
N LEU A 29 17.31 10.72 -2.92
CA LEU A 29 16.53 10.75 -4.16
C LEU A 29 15.18 11.45 -3.99
N VAL A 30 14.48 11.21 -2.86
CA VAL A 30 13.18 11.83 -2.63
C VAL A 30 13.26 13.28 -2.17
N GLN A 31 14.47 13.87 -1.95
CA GLN A 31 14.62 15.30 -1.75
C GLN A 31 14.54 16.10 -3.06
N LEU A 32 14.75 15.46 -4.20
CA LEU A 32 14.66 16.08 -5.53
C LEU A 32 13.28 16.71 -5.78
N PRO A 33 13.14 17.64 -6.73
CA PRO A 33 11.83 18.12 -7.17
C PRO A 33 10.94 16.99 -7.68
N TYR A 34 9.64 17.05 -7.38
CA TYR A 34 8.70 15.97 -7.74
C TYR A 34 8.76 15.54 -9.22
N PRO A 35 8.83 16.43 -10.23
CA PRO A 35 8.93 15.99 -11.63
C PRO A 35 10.19 15.17 -11.93
N VAL A 36 11.29 15.41 -11.20
CA VAL A 36 12.52 14.63 -11.33
C VAL A 36 12.34 13.25 -10.71
N ILE A 37 11.78 13.19 -9.50
CA ILE A 37 11.44 11.93 -8.81
C ILE A 37 10.55 11.06 -9.70
N PHE A 38 9.52 11.66 -10.31
CA PHE A 38 8.58 10.97 -11.18
C PHE A 38 9.28 10.33 -12.39
N ARG A 39 10.13 11.09 -13.09
CA ARG A 39 10.89 10.58 -14.25
C ARG A 39 11.90 9.51 -13.84
N LEU A 40 12.60 9.75 -12.75
CA LEU A 40 13.61 8.84 -12.22
C LEU A 40 12.98 7.51 -11.76
N GLY A 41 11.85 7.55 -11.06
CA GLY A 41 11.13 6.34 -10.66
C GLY A 41 10.71 5.50 -11.87
N LYS A 42 10.13 6.12 -12.88
CA LYS A 42 9.78 5.43 -14.14
C LYS A 42 11.01 4.82 -14.83
N PHE A 43 12.09 5.58 -14.93
CA PHE A 43 13.34 5.10 -15.51
C PHE A 43 13.89 3.88 -14.76
N LEU A 44 13.99 3.97 -13.42
CA LEU A 44 14.47 2.87 -12.58
C LEU A 44 13.61 1.61 -12.71
N GLY A 45 12.30 1.78 -12.80
CA GLY A 45 11.38 0.68 -13.04
C GLY A 45 11.63 -0.01 -14.39
N ARG A 46 11.74 0.77 -15.47
CA ARG A 46 12.11 0.24 -16.80
C ARG A 46 13.45 -0.46 -16.79
N PHE A 47 14.46 0.12 -16.15
CA PHE A 47 15.78 -0.47 -16.02
C PHE A 47 15.73 -1.79 -15.24
N ALA A 48 14.98 -1.86 -14.12
CA ALA A 48 14.80 -3.08 -13.34
C ALA A 48 14.16 -4.21 -14.15
N GLN A 49 13.27 -3.91 -15.11
CA GLN A 49 12.64 -4.89 -15.98
C GLN A 49 13.66 -5.73 -16.74
N LEU A 50 14.80 -5.16 -17.13
CA LEU A 50 15.85 -5.86 -17.89
C LEU A 50 16.43 -7.05 -17.10
N PHE A 51 16.48 -6.93 -15.78
CA PHE A 51 17.05 -7.95 -14.88
C PHE A 51 15.97 -8.83 -14.24
N MET A 52 14.75 -8.35 -14.10
CA MET A 52 13.67 -9.06 -13.41
C MET A 52 12.80 -9.88 -14.36
N LYS A 53 13.42 -10.63 -15.27
CA LYS A 53 12.73 -11.41 -16.34
C LYS A 53 11.65 -12.37 -15.81
N ARG A 54 11.88 -12.99 -14.64
CA ARG A 54 10.88 -13.88 -14.02
C ARG A 54 9.63 -13.12 -13.61
N ARG A 55 9.78 -11.92 -13.02
CA ARG A 55 8.64 -11.07 -12.62
C ARG A 55 7.88 -10.56 -13.84
N ALA A 56 8.59 -10.17 -14.90
CA ALA A 56 7.97 -9.75 -16.15
C ALA A 56 7.11 -10.87 -16.77
N ARG A 57 7.62 -12.12 -16.79
CA ARG A 57 6.85 -13.29 -17.28
C ARG A 57 5.59 -13.56 -16.43
N ILE A 58 5.66 -13.43 -15.09
CA ILE A 58 4.51 -13.59 -14.22
C ILE A 58 3.46 -12.51 -14.52
N ALA A 59 3.88 -11.24 -14.62
CA ALA A 59 2.98 -10.14 -14.96
C ALA A 59 2.32 -10.35 -16.34
N TYR A 60 3.10 -10.75 -17.34
CA TYR A 60 2.59 -11.08 -18.66
C TYR A 60 1.55 -12.21 -18.62
N ARG A 61 1.85 -13.32 -17.90
CA ARG A 61 0.92 -14.44 -17.77
C ARG A 61 -0.39 -14.06 -17.06
N ASN A 62 -0.31 -13.21 -16.05
CA ASN A 62 -1.51 -12.71 -15.38
C ASN A 62 -2.39 -11.88 -16.33
N LEU A 63 -1.79 -11.03 -17.18
CA LEU A 63 -2.54 -10.29 -18.21
C LEU A 63 -3.17 -11.22 -19.24
N GLU A 64 -2.46 -12.25 -19.66
CA GLU A 64 -2.97 -13.25 -20.60
C GLU A 64 -4.19 -13.98 -20.06
N LEU A 65 -4.17 -14.33 -18.77
CA LEU A 65 -5.29 -15.01 -18.11
C LEU A 65 -6.47 -14.06 -17.87
N CYS A 66 -6.21 -12.85 -17.41
CA CYS A 66 -7.25 -11.89 -17.04
C CYS A 66 -7.87 -11.16 -18.23
N PHE A 67 -7.10 -10.99 -19.32
CA PHE A 67 -7.48 -10.22 -20.50
C PHE A 67 -7.09 -10.96 -21.79
N PRO A 68 -7.74 -12.11 -22.08
CA PRO A 68 -7.36 -12.95 -23.25
C PRO A 68 -7.48 -12.23 -24.59
N GLN A 69 -8.39 -11.26 -24.69
CA GLN A 69 -8.60 -10.45 -25.89
C GLN A 69 -7.48 -9.41 -26.16
N MET A 70 -6.62 -9.13 -25.15
CA MET A 70 -5.52 -8.19 -25.31
C MET A 70 -4.46 -8.75 -26.25
N SER A 71 -3.98 -7.97 -27.20
CA SER A 71 -2.90 -8.38 -28.09
C SER A 71 -1.56 -8.56 -27.36
N ASP A 72 -0.65 -9.29 -27.95
CA ASP A 72 0.70 -9.51 -27.41
C ASP A 72 1.45 -8.19 -27.19
N SER A 73 1.36 -7.26 -28.14
CA SER A 73 1.96 -5.93 -28.04
C SER A 73 1.40 -5.11 -26.87
N GLU A 74 0.08 -5.14 -26.67
CA GLU A 74 -0.57 -4.43 -25.56
C GLU A 74 -0.15 -5.03 -24.21
N ARG A 75 -0.05 -6.37 -24.09
CA ARG A 75 0.44 -7.04 -22.88
C ARG A 75 1.87 -6.62 -22.56
N HIS A 76 2.77 -6.64 -23.54
CA HIS A 76 4.16 -6.19 -23.34
C HIS A 76 4.23 -4.73 -22.90
N ASN A 77 3.44 -3.84 -23.50
CA ASN A 77 3.36 -2.44 -23.11
C ASN A 77 2.81 -2.28 -21.69
N MET A 78 1.79 -3.05 -21.32
CA MET A 78 1.22 -3.02 -19.96
C MET A 78 2.22 -3.52 -18.91
N VAL A 79 2.98 -4.60 -19.20
CA VAL A 79 4.07 -5.07 -18.34
C VAL A 79 5.13 -3.98 -18.16
N ALA A 80 5.52 -3.30 -19.23
CA ALA A 80 6.48 -2.20 -19.14
C ALA A 80 5.96 -1.03 -18.26
N LYS A 81 4.70 -0.63 -18.42
CA LYS A 81 4.05 0.37 -17.58
C LYS A 81 3.94 -0.07 -16.12
N ASN A 82 3.71 -1.37 -15.88
CA ASN A 82 3.71 -1.93 -14.53
C ASN A 82 5.10 -1.78 -13.87
N PHE A 83 6.18 -2.06 -14.59
CA PHE A 83 7.53 -1.84 -14.08
C PHE A 83 7.85 -0.36 -13.82
N GLU A 84 7.43 0.56 -14.69
CA GLU A 84 7.49 2.00 -14.40
C GLU A 84 6.77 2.32 -13.07
N SER A 85 5.61 1.72 -12.87
CA SER A 85 4.83 1.89 -11.67
C SER A 85 5.50 1.31 -10.42
N VAL A 86 6.22 0.17 -10.54
CA VAL A 86 7.02 -0.41 -9.46
C VAL A 86 8.16 0.53 -9.04
N GLY A 87 8.88 1.10 -10.02
CA GLY A 87 9.94 2.07 -9.72
C GLY A 87 9.40 3.35 -9.07
N MET A 88 8.22 3.82 -9.51
CA MET A 88 7.52 4.90 -8.84
C MET A 88 7.11 4.53 -7.42
N GLY A 89 6.59 3.32 -7.18
CA GLY A 89 6.21 2.84 -5.85
C GLY A 89 7.36 2.88 -4.85
N LEU A 90 8.59 2.60 -5.29
CA LEU A 90 9.78 2.75 -4.45
C LEU A 90 9.99 4.21 -4.04
N MET A 91 9.89 5.16 -4.98
CA MET A 91 10.02 6.59 -4.70
C MET A 91 8.90 7.06 -3.76
N GLU A 92 7.68 6.63 -3.99
CA GLU A 92 6.50 6.97 -3.19
C GLU A 92 6.59 6.45 -1.76
N THR A 93 7.19 5.28 -1.56
CA THR A 93 7.53 4.77 -0.23
C THR A 93 8.49 5.72 0.50
N GLY A 94 9.56 6.15 -0.17
CA GLY A 94 10.48 7.13 0.39
C GLY A 94 9.81 8.49 0.65
N MET A 95 8.94 8.95 -0.25
CA MET A 95 8.17 10.19 -0.07
C MET A 95 7.26 10.07 1.16
N ALA A 96 6.52 8.96 1.31
CA ALA A 96 5.62 8.73 2.43
C ALA A 96 6.35 8.72 3.78
N TRP A 97 7.54 8.13 3.82
CA TRP A 97 8.31 8.02 5.07
C TRP A 97 9.09 9.28 5.42
N PHE A 98 9.62 10.03 4.44
CA PHE A 98 10.58 11.11 4.70
C PHE A 98 10.05 12.51 4.45
N TRP A 99 9.05 12.70 3.59
CA TRP A 99 8.54 14.04 3.34
C TRP A 99 7.79 14.63 4.54
N PRO A 100 7.90 15.94 4.77
CA PRO A 100 7.05 16.64 5.73
C PRO A 100 5.61 16.75 5.19
N ASP A 101 4.63 16.87 6.08
CA ASP A 101 3.21 16.90 5.77
C ASP A 101 2.84 17.95 4.72
N ARG A 102 3.41 19.15 4.84
CA ARG A 102 3.20 20.25 3.88
C ARG A 102 3.58 19.87 2.45
N ARG A 103 4.63 19.01 2.29
CA ARG A 103 5.09 18.56 0.98
C ARG A 103 4.19 17.46 0.43
N ILE A 104 3.70 16.57 1.29
CA ILE A 104 2.66 15.58 0.93
C ILE A 104 1.41 16.31 0.47
N ALA A 105 0.85 17.21 1.29
CA ALA A 105 -0.39 17.94 1.01
C ALA A 105 -0.36 18.71 -0.33
N ARG A 106 0.80 19.22 -0.72
CA ARG A 106 0.96 19.94 -2.00
C ARG A 106 0.69 19.05 -3.23
N TRP A 107 0.96 17.76 -3.13
CA TRP A 107 0.92 16.81 -4.26
C TRP A 107 -0.21 15.81 -4.16
N THR A 108 -1.03 15.90 -3.12
CA THR A 108 -2.08 14.92 -2.84
C THR A 108 -3.43 15.58 -2.65
N GLU A 109 -4.47 14.87 -3.05
CA GLU A 109 -5.87 15.24 -2.91
C GLU A 109 -6.65 14.04 -2.35
N VAL A 110 -7.55 14.27 -1.40
CA VAL A 110 -8.42 13.23 -0.83
C VAL A 110 -9.85 13.53 -1.19
N ILE A 111 -10.55 12.53 -1.72
CA ILE A 111 -11.93 12.61 -2.19
C ILE A 111 -12.72 11.55 -1.42
N GLY A 112 -13.90 11.89 -0.89
CA GLY A 112 -14.79 10.95 -0.21
C GLY A 112 -14.59 10.89 1.31
N MET A 113 -13.87 11.85 1.95
CA MET A 113 -13.75 11.92 3.42
C MET A 113 -15.10 12.09 4.14
N GLU A 114 -16.10 12.58 3.45
CA GLU A 114 -17.48 12.66 3.94
C GLU A 114 -18.02 11.27 4.30
N HIS A 115 -17.71 10.24 3.52
CA HIS A 115 -18.14 8.85 3.82
C HIS A 115 -17.55 8.34 5.15
N ILE A 116 -16.30 8.70 5.44
CA ILE A 116 -15.66 8.37 6.72
C ILE A 116 -16.40 9.05 7.88
N ARG A 117 -16.67 10.36 7.75
CA ARG A 117 -17.34 11.17 8.79
C ARG A 117 -18.77 10.70 9.05
N ASP A 118 -19.51 10.34 7.99
CA ASP A 118 -20.89 9.85 8.09
C ASP A 118 -20.97 8.54 8.87
N VAL A 119 -20.01 7.62 8.63
CA VAL A 119 -19.94 6.35 9.36
C VAL A 119 -19.51 6.57 10.83
N GLN A 120 -18.57 7.47 11.07
CA GLN A 120 -18.13 7.84 12.43
C GLN A 120 -19.26 8.49 13.25
N ALA A 121 -20.09 9.32 12.62
CA ALA A 121 -21.27 9.91 13.26
C ALA A 121 -22.26 8.83 13.75
N GLN A 122 -22.31 7.68 13.07
CA GLN A 122 -23.08 6.50 13.49
C GLN A 122 -22.37 5.66 14.58
N LYS A 123 -21.20 6.07 15.07
CA LYS A 123 -20.36 5.35 16.05
C LYS A 123 -19.98 3.92 15.58
N ARG A 124 -19.90 3.70 14.28
CA ARG A 124 -19.52 2.42 13.70
C ARG A 124 -18.03 2.42 13.31
N GLY A 125 -17.38 1.27 13.43
CA GLY A 125 -16.04 1.06 12.91
C GLY A 125 -16.03 1.06 11.39
N ILE A 126 -14.87 1.39 10.83
CA ILE A 126 -14.65 1.46 9.39
C ILE A 126 -13.58 0.44 9.01
N LEU A 127 -13.95 -0.53 8.17
CA LEU A 127 -12.99 -1.38 7.50
C LEU A 127 -12.65 -0.74 6.15
N LEU A 128 -11.49 -0.10 6.10
CA LEU A 128 -10.98 0.58 4.92
C LEU A 128 -10.34 -0.48 4.02
N VAL A 129 -11.02 -0.84 2.94
CA VAL A 129 -10.64 -1.95 2.06
C VAL A 129 -9.85 -1.44 0.87
N GLY A 130 -8.59 -1.80 0.81
CA GLY A 130 -7.72 -1.52 -0.33
C GLY A 130 -7.18 -2.79 -0.96
N ILE A 131 -6.41 -2.62 -2.02
CA ILE A 131 -5.52 -3.65 -2.55
C ILE A 131 -4.08 -3.16 -2.46
N HIS A 132 -3.09 -4.02 -2.75
CA HIS A 132 -1.68 -3.62 -2.72
C HIS A 132 -1.32 -2.77 -3.95
N PHE A 133 -1.98 -1.62 -4.10
CA PHE A 133 -1.57 -0.61 -5.07
C PHE A 133 -0.12 -0.20 -4.84
N LEU A 134 0.62 0.03 -5.91
CA LEU A 134 2.03 0.46 -5.79
C LEU A 134 2.18 1.83 -5.11
N THR A 135 1.13 2.66 -5.12
CA THR A 135 1.04 3.95 -4.39
C THR A 135 0.56 3.82 -2.94
N LEU A 136 0.43 2.60 -2.41
CA LEU A 136 -0.18 2.32 -1.12
C LEU A 136 0.41 3.13 0.04
N GLU A 137 1.74 3.16 0.16
CA GLU A 137 2.41 3.86 1.27
C GLU A 137 2.09 5.36 1.28
N LEU A 138 2.08 5.98 0.10
CA LEU A 138 1.75 7.39 -0.02
C LEU A 138 0.26 7.65 0.25
N GLY A 139 -0.63 6.78 -0.24
CA GLY A 139 -2.06 6.85 0.04
C GLY A 139 -2.36 6.69 1.54
N ALA A 140 -1.71 5.75 2.21
CA ALA A 140 -1.85 5.55 3.66
C ALA A 140 -1.37 6.77 4.46
N ARG A 141 -0.25 7.38 4.03
CA ARG A 141 0.25 8.63 4.60
C ARG A 141 -0.74 9.77 4.43
N GLN A 142 -1.29 9.92 3.22
CA GLN A 142 -2.25 10.95 2.86
C GLN A 142 -3.56 10.83 3.66
N PHE A 143 -4.09 9.61 3.81
CA PHE A 143 -5.26 9.33 4.64
C PHE A 143 -5.00 9.67 6.10
N GLY A 144 -3.93 9.10 6.66
CA GLY A 144 -3.61 9.24 8.08
C GLY A 144 -3.29 10.68 8.53
N MET A 145 -2.93 11.57 7.61
CA MET A 145 -2.80 13.01 7.90
C MET A 145 -4.15 13.68 8.20
N GLN A 146 -5.26 13.11 7.72
CA GLN A 146 -6.61 13.62 7.95
C GLN A 146 -7.34 12.82 9.03
N GLU A 147 -7.21 11.51 9.00
CA GLU A 147 -7.85 10.56 9.91
C GLU A 147 -6.86 9.44 10.27
N PRO A 148 -6.17 9.52 11.42
CA PRO A 148 -5.24 8.49 11.85
C PRO A 148 -5.93 7.14 12.08
N GLY A 149 -5.66 6.18 11.22
CA GLY A 149 -6.22 4.82 11.29
C GLY A 149 -5.24 3.79 11.86
N ILE A 150 -5.66 2.55 11.86
CA ILE A 150 -4.87 1.37 12.24
C ILE A 150 -4.52 0.61 10.97
N GLY A 151 -3.23 0.44 10.68
CA GLY A 151 -2.78 -0.35 9.53
C GLY A 151 -2.59 -1.82 9.90
N VAL A 152 -3.07 -2.71 9.05
CA VAL A 152 -2.76 -4.15 9.16
C VAL A 152 -1.54 -4.46 8.29
N TYR A 153 -0.56 -5.14 8.84
CA TYR A 153 0.67 -5.44 8.12
C TYR A 153 1.28 -6.79 8.48
N ARG A 154 2.22 -7.25 7.68
CA ARG A 154 3.14 -8.32 8.02
C ARG A 154 4.48 -7.71 8.44
N PRO A 155 5.03 -8.03 9.64
CA PRO A 155 6.38 -7.65 10.00
C PRO A 155 7.40 -8.08 8.94
N ASN A 156 8.37 -7.23 8.67
CA ASN A 156 9.41 -7.52 7.68
C ASN A 156 10.45 -8.45 8.27
N ASP A 157 10.98 -9.36 7.44
CA ASP A 157 12.02 -10.33 7.88
C ASP A 157 13.37 -9.62 8.19
N ASN A 158 13.63 -8.44 7.64
CA ASN A 158 14.76 -7.59 7.99
C ASN A 158 14.35 -6.60 9.09
N PRO A 159 14.89 -6.72 10.33
CA PRO A 159 14.50 -5.87 11.46
C PRO A 159 14.69 -4.36 11.22
N LEU A 160 15.70 -3.96 10.44
CA LEU A 160 15.92 -2.54 10.13
C LEU A 160 14.81 -2.02 9.20
N ILE A 161 14.44 -2.78 8.18
CA ILE A 161 13.34 -2.39 7.28
C ILE A 161 12.02 -2.39 8.04
N ASP A 162 11.79 -3.36 8.92
CA ASP A 162 10.59 -3.42 9.76
C ASP A 162 10.48 -2.20 10.67
N TRP A 163 11.58 -1.84 11.33
CA TRP A 163 11.65 -0.64 12.16
C TRP A 163 11.36 0.63 11.34
N LEU A 164 12.01 0.79 10.19
CA LEU A 164 11.84 1.98 9.35
C LEU A 164 10.42 2.09 8.78
N GLN A 165 9.87 0.97 8.29
CA GLN A 165 8.50 0.91 7.77
C GLN A 165 7.48 1.27 8.85
N THR A 166 7.62 0.69 10.03
CA THR A 166 6.74 0.97 11.17
C THR A 166 6.86 2.42 11.62
N TRP A 167 8.09 2.93 11.72
CA TRP A 167 8.34 4.34 12.04
C TRP A 167 7.70 5.27 11.00
N GLY A 168 7.91 5.00 9.71
CA GLY A 168 7.35 5.81 8.62
C GLY A 168 5.83 5.84 8.63
N ARG A 169 5.19 4.69 8.85
CA ARG A 169 3.73 4.55 8.91
C ARG A 169 3.13 5.20 10.15
N LEU A 170 3.76 5.08 11.32
CA LEU A 170 3.28 5.67 12.57
C LEU A 170 3.43 7.19 12.62
N ARG A 171 4.03 7.83 11.63
CA ARG A 171 4.00 9.29 11.48
C ARG A 171 2.59 9.85 11.23
N SER A 172 1.68 9.02 10.73
CA SER A 172 0.30 9.43 10.43
C SER A 172 -0.74 8.42 10.88
N ASN A 173 -0.36 7.17 11.16
CA ASN A 173 -1.28 6.17 11.66
C ASN A 173 -1.27 6.11 13.19
N LYS A 174 -2.38 5.65 13.74
CA LYS A 174 -2.59 5.50 15.18
C LYS A 174 -1.82 4.31 15.76
N SER A 175 -1.84 3.19 15.03
CA SER A 175 -1.09 1.97 15.38
C SER A 175 -1.00 1.01 14.19
N MET A 176 -0.19 -0.05 14.38
CA MET A 176 -0.08 -1.15 13.42
C MET A 176 -0.49 -2.45 14.11
N LEU A 177 -1.24 -3.29 13.42
CA LEU A 177 -1.63 -4.64 13.86
C LEU A 177 -1.01 -5.69 12.94
N ASP A 178 -0.53 -6.79 13.52
CA ASP A 178 -0.11 -7.96 12.74
C ASP A 178 -1.32 -8.53 11.99
N ARG A 179 -1.13 -8.91 10.74
CA ARG A 179 -2.16 -9.53 9.90
C ARG A 179 -2.77 -10.81 10.50
N LYS A 180 -2.10 -11.43 11.47
CA LYS A 180 -2.59 -12.60 12.20
C LYS A 180 -3.45 -12.23 13.41
N ASP A 181 -3.44 -10.97 13.85
CA ASP A 181 -4.20 -10.51 15.01
C ASP A 181 -5.66 -10.15 14.65
N LEU A 182 -6.40 -11.15 14.24
CA LEU A 182 -7.81 -11.02 13.88
C LEU A 182 -8.67 -10.49 15.05
N LYS A 183 -8.36 -10.92 16.28
CA LYS A 183 -9.08 -10.47 17.48
C LYS A 183 -8.85 -8.99 17.73
N GLY A 184 -7.62 -8.51 17.56
CA GLY A 184 -7.28 -7.08 17.67
C GLY A 184 -8.02 -6.24 16.64
N MET A 185 -8.07 -6.69 15.37
CA MET A 185 -8.82 -6.01 14.32
C MET A 185 -10.31 -5.89 14.65
N ILE A 186 -10.97 -7.00 15.05
CA ILE A 186 -12.38 -7.00 15.43
C ILE A 186 -12.63 -6.07 16.63
N LYS A 187 -11.75 -6.12 17.64
CA LYS A 187 -11.86 -5.27 18.83
C LYS A 187 -11.73 -3.79 18.48
N ALA A 188 -10.81 -3.43 17.60
CA ALA A 188 -10.63 -2.06 17.12
C ALA A 188 -11.86 -1.57 16.36
N LEU A 189 -12.36 -2.36 15.40
CA LEU A 189 -13.57 -2.03 14.65
C LEU A 189 -14.80 -1.86 15.54
N LYS A 190 -15.00 -2.73 16.55
CA LYS A 190 -16.10 -2.59 17.53
C LYS A 190 -16.01 -1.35 18.39
N LYS A 191 -14.81 -0.75 18.51
CA LYS A 191 -14.59 0.53 19.21
C LYS A 191 -14.80 1.76 18.33
N GLY A 192 -15.22 1.59 17.08
CA GLY A 192 -15.41 2.67 16.13
C GLY A 192 -14.13 3.11 15.42
N GLU A 193 -13.03 2.35 15.52
CA GLU A 193 -11.77 2.70 14.87
C GLU A 193 -11.80 2.45 13.36
N VAL A 194 -10.93 3.14 12.63
CA VAL A 194 -10.65 2.89 11.21
C VAL A 194 -9.52 1.88 11.10
N VAL A 195 -9.78 0.75 10.45
CA VAL A 195 -8.78 -0.31 10.21
C VAL A 195 -8.59 -0.49 8.71
N TRP A 196 -7.38 -0.27 8.21
CA TRP A 196 -7.01 -0.56 6.82
C TRP A 196 -6.67 -2.03 6.65
N TYR A 197 -7.26 -2.68 5.63
CA TYR A 197 -7.10 -4.10 5.34
C TYR A 197 -7.04 -4.34 3.82
N ALA A 198 -6.14 -5.25 3.38
CA ALA A 198 -6.01 -5.63 1.97
C ALA A 198 -6.36 -7.11 1.78
N PRO A 199 -7.48 -7.43 1.09
CA PRO A 199 -7.95 -8.80 0.84
C PRO A 199 -7.46 -9.43 -0.47
N ASP A 200 -6.48 -8.84 -1.14
CA ASP A 200 -6.07 -9.22 -2.50
C ASP A 200 -4.97 -10.31 -2.56
N HIS A 201 -4.62 -10.91 -1.41
CA HIS A 201 -3.72 -12.06 -1.38
C HIS A 201 -4.50 -13.38 -1.38
N ASP A 202 -4.00 -14.33 -2.15
CA ASP A 202 -4.46 -15.72 -2.09
C ASP A 202 -3.87 -16.42 -0.86
N TYR A 203 -4.75 -16.88 0.03
CA TYR A 203 -4.39 -17.66 1.24
C TYR A 203 -4.72 -19.16 1.08
N GLY A 204 -4.98 -19.59 -0.15
CA GLY A 204 -5.34 -20.96 -0.48
C GLY A 204 -6.83 -21.26 -0.28
N PRO A 205 -7.27 -22.48 -0.67
CA PRO A 205 -8.69 -22.80 -0.83
C PRO A 205 -9.49 -22.81 0.49
N ARG A 206 -8.83 -23.05 1.63
CA ARG A 206 -9.54 -23.20 2.93
C ARG A 206 -10.16 -21.91 3.46
N SER A 207 -9.66 -20.75 3.01
CA SER A 207 -10.11 -19.43 3.49
C SER A 207 -10.58 -18.56 2.34
N SER A 208 -11.01 -19.17 1.24
CA SER A 208 -11.40 -18.47 0.02
C SER A 208 -12.75 -18.95 -0.48
N VAL A 209 -13.44 -18.09 -1.19
CA VAL A 209 -14.51 -18.40 -2.14
C VAL A 209 -13.96 -18.20 -3.54
N PHE A 210 -14.52 -18.91 -4.51
CA PHE A 210 -14.11 -18.79 -5.91
C PHE A 210 -15.16 -17.98 -6.65
N VAL A 211 -14.74 -16.82 -7.15
CA VAL A 211 -15.61 -15.85 -7.84
C VAL A 211 -14.91 -15.33 -9.09
N PRO A 212 -15.65 -14.82 -10.08
CA PRO A 212 -15.04 -14.22 -11.27
C PRO A 212 -14.17 -13.01 -10.94
N LEU A 213 -12.98 -12.95 -11.55
CA LEU A 213 -12.10 -11.79 -11.56
C LEU A 213 -11.59 -11.57 -12.99
N PHE A 214 -12.06 -10.54 -13.66
CA PHE A 214 -11.86 -10.34 -15.11
C PHE A 214 -12.32 -11.57 -15.89
N ALA A 215 -11.48 -12.15 -16.76
CA ALA A 215 -11.78 -13.35 -17.52
C ALA A 215 -11.50 -14.67 -16.76
N VAL A 216 -11.03 -14.60 -15.52
CA VAL A 216 -10.81 -15.78 -14.69
C VAL A 216 -12.09 -16.09 -13.92
N GLU A 217 -12.84 -17.12 -14.33
CA GLU A 217 -14.15 -17.43 -13.76
C GLU A 217 -14.11 -17.85 -12.29
N GLN A 218 -13.02 -18.49 -11.86
CA GLN A 218 -12.86 -19.02 -10.51
C GLN A 218 -11.56 -18.52 -9.87
N ALA A 219 -11.51 -17.24 -9.56
CA ALA A 219 -10.41 -16.64 -8.83
C ALA A 219 -10.60 -16.80 -7.31
N ALA A 220 -9.55 -17.29 -6.63
CA ALA A 220 -9.57 -17.44 -5.18
C ALA A 220 -9.66 -16.06 -4.51
N THR A 221 -10.73 -15.82 -3.78
CA THR A 221 -11.00 -14.55 -3.07
C THR A 221 -11.17 -14.82 -1.59
N THR A 222 -10.35 -14.17 -0.74
CA THR A 222 -10.39 -14.38 0.71
C THR A 222 -11.73 -13.99 1.34
N THR A 223 -12.20 -14.79 2.28
CA THR A 223 -13.41 -14.50 3.08
C THR A 223 -13.15 -13.51 4.23
N GLY A 224 -11.89 -13.08 4.42
CA GLY A 224 -11.47 -12.24 5.56
C GLY A 224 -12.25 -10.94 5.68
N THR A 225 -12.50 -10.24 4.57
CA THR A 225 -13.28 -8.98 4.56
C THR A 225 -14.70 -9.19 5.09
N TRP A 226 -15.39 -10.21 4.56
CA TRP A 226 -16.74 -10.56 4.99
C TRP A 226 -16.77 -10.92 6.48
N MET A 227 -15.82 -11.73 6.94
CA MET A 227 -15.73 -12.16 8.33
C MET A 227 -15.50 -10.96 9.26
N LEU A 228 -14.56 -10.07 8.93
CA LEU A 228 -14.29 -8.87 9.72
C LEU A 228 -15.51 -7.96 9.82
N ALA A 229 -16.17 -7.68 8.69
CA ALA A 229 -17.37 -6.86 8.64
C ALA A 229 -18.51 -7.47 9.45
N ARG A 230 -18.81 -8.77 9.27
CA ARG A 230 -19.89 -9.47 9.97
C ARG A 230 -19.66 -9.53 11.48
N MET A 231 -18.44 -9.83 11.93
CA MET A 231 -18.14 -9.97 13.37
C MET A 231 -18.01 -8.65 14.11
N SER A 232 -17.69 -7.58 13.41
CA SER A 232 -17.50 -6.25 14.02
C SER A 232 -18.70 -5.32 13.85
N GLY A 233 -19.54 -5.51 12.83
CA GLY A 233 -20.56 -4.55 12.40
C GLY A 233 -19.99 -3.33 11.69
N ALA A 234 -18.71 -3.37 11.29
CA ALA A 234 -18.04 -2.27 10.62
C ALA A 234 -18.63 -1.98 9.24
N CYS A 235 -18.54 -0.72 8.82
CA CYS A 235 -18.84 -0.30 7.47
C CYS A 235 -17.62 -0.54 6.57
N LEU A 236 -17.86 -1.01 5.34
CA LEU A 236 -16.81 -1.16 4.33
C LEU A 236 -16.69 0.15 3.54
N VAL A 237 -15.49 0.70 3.48
CA VAL A 237 -15.19 1.87 2.64
C VAL A 237 -14.02 1.51 1.72
N PRO A 238 -14.16 1.67 0.40
CA PRO A 238 -13.05 1.48 -0.53
C PRO A 238 -11.91 2.46 -0.25
N PHE A 239 -10.68 2.02 -0.53
CA PHE A 239 -9.47 2.82 -0.40
C PHE A 239 -8.67 2.70 -1.70
N VAL A 240 -8.70 3.74 -2.55
CA VAL A 240 -8.15 3.71 -3.90
C VAL A 240 -7.13 4.85 -4.09
N PRO A 241 -5.87 4.65 -3.71
CA PRO A 241 -4.81 5.60 -4.04
C PRO A 241 -4.41 5.47 -5.51
N ARG A 242 -4.36 6.60 -6.21
CA ARG A 242 -3.95 6.62 -7.62
C ARG A 242 -3.06 7.81 -7.94
N ARG A 243 -2.22 7.65 -8.96
CA ARG A 243 -1.49 8.76 -9.59
C ARG A 243 -2.44 9.52 -10.51
N LYS A 244 -2.38 10.84 -10.51
CA LYS A 244 -3.14 11.65 -11.49
C LYS A 244 -2.65 11.34 -12.91
N PRO A 245 -3.56 11.23 -13.91
CA PRO A 245 -3.17 10.88 -15.29
C PRO A 245 -2.16 11.85 -15.91
N ASP A 246 -2.25 13.13 -15.53
CA ASP A 246 -1.34 14.19 -15.98
C ASP A 246 0.06 14.16 -15.33
N GLY A 247 0.30 13.22 -14.41
CA GLY A 247 1.55 13.09 -13.66
C GLY A 247 1.77 14.21 -12.63
N LYS A 248 0.75 15.00 -12.30
CA LYS A 248 0.85 16.14 -11.37
C LYS A 248 0.32 15.80 -9.97
N GLY A 249 0.75 14.67 -9.44
CA GLY A 249 0.42 14.28 -8.08
C GLY A 249 -0.51 13.07 -7.97
N TYR A 250 -1.25 13.01 -6.87
CA TYR A 250 -1.97 11.83 -6.42
C TYR A 250 -3.38 12.18 -5.98
N GLN A 251 -4.25 11.20 -6.07
CA GLN A 251 -5.59 11.23 -5.48
C GLN A 251 -5.78 9.98 -4.63
N LEU A 252 -6.39 10.16 -3.47
CA LEU A 252 -6.97 9.08 -2.69
C LEU A 252 -8.49 9.21 -2.78
N ILE A 253 -9.16 8.14 -3.20
CA ILE A 253 -10.62 8.09 -3.38
C ILE A 253 -11.18 7.04 -2.41
N MET A 254 -12.23 7.42 -1.72
CA MET A 254 -12.99 6.56 -0.82
C MET A 254 -14.43 6.46 -1.26
#